data_09ce0b68394ebb97dfd6dca391b9bdd8
#
_entry.id   09ce0b68394ebb97dfd6dca391b9bdd8
#
_cell.length_a   1.000
_cell.length_b   1.000
_cell.length_c   1.000
_cell.angle_alpha   90.00
_cell.angle_beta   90.00
_cell.angle_gamma   90.00
#
_symmetry.space_group_name_H-M   'P 1'
#
loop_
_entity.id
_entity.type
_entity.pdbx_description
1 polymer ?
#
loop_
_entity_poly.entity_id
_entity_poly.type
_entity_poly.pdbx_seq_one_letter_code
_entity_poly.pdbx_strand_id
1 'polypeptide(L)'
;IVRNNYHSLMDHLGSGREWDLTRKNGGLTIIPPFAEKTVKMYNGRVQALASILELLRDQKEEYVVMSDANIAVNFDFSAMLQAHIESGADVTVAYKEEELADSLKNLDIMKEDFFYTLALEGDRVKKIYVNSEESGPQKLSMNIYILKRELLIDLVHTAFVRGYVYFERDILA
;
A
#
# COMPACT_ATOMS: atom_id res chain seq x y z
N ILE A 1 -7.71 -5.07 -3.03
CA ILE A 1 -7.27 -6.45 -3.24
C ILE A 1 -7.28 -7.16 -1.89
N VAL A 2 -7.89 -8.33 -1.78
CA VAL A 2 -8.12 -9.02 -0.50
C VAL A 2 -7.43 -10.38 -0.53
N ARG A 3 -6.62 -10.68 0.50
CA ARG A 3 -5.95 -11.98 0.63
C ARG A 3 -6.64 -12.88 1.66
N ASN A 4 -6.94 -12.35 2.84
CA ASN A 4 -7.52 -13.09 3.97
C ASN A 4 -8.92 -12.59 4.30
N ASN A 5 -9.73 -13.42 4.95
CA ASN A 5 -11.08 -13.08 5.41
C ASN A 5 -11.99 -12.51 4.30
N TYR A 6 -11.82 -12.98 3.07
CA TYR A 6 -12.51 -12.47 1.89
C TYR A 6 -14.03 -12.44 2.07
N HIS A 7 -14.65 -13.51 2.59
CA HIS A 7 -16.09 -13.55 2.79
C HIS A 7 -16.58 -12.48 3.78
N SER A 8 -15.92 -12.37 4.93
CA SER A 8 -16.29 -11.37 5.95
C SER A 8 -16.18 -9.94 5.40
N LEU A 9 -15.15 -9.66 4.60
CA LEU A 9 -15.00 -8.36 3.97
C LEU A 9 -16.08 -8.11 2.90
N MET A 10 -16.42 -9.13 2.09
CA MET A 10 -17.50 -9.03 1.09
C MET A 10 -18.85 -8.74 1.75
N ASP A 11 -19.15 -9.44 2.86
CA ASP A 11 -20.38 -9.22 3.62
C ASP A 11 -20.44 -7.81 4.21
N HIS A 12 -19.30 -7.30 4.73
CA HIS A 12 -19.22 -5.96 5.30
C HIS A 12 -19.34 -4.86 4.24
N LEU A 13 -18.60 -4.99 3.14
CA LEU A 13 -18.58 -3.97 2.08
C LEU A 13 -19.82 -4.01 1.19
N GLY A 14 -20.42 -5.19 1.02
CA GLY A 14 -21.56 -5.38 0.12
C GLY A 14 -21.29 -4.78 -1.27
N SER A 15 -22.18 -3.95 -1.75
CA SER A 15 -22.04 -3.21 -3.01
C SER A 15 -21.37 -1.83 -2.86
N GLY A 16 -20.91 -1.47 -1.68
CA GLY A 16 -20.39 -0.13 -1.40
C GLY A 16 -21.46 0.96 -1.26
N ARG A 17 -22.74 0.58 -1.15
CA ARG A 17 -23.86 1.53 -1.10
C ARG A 17 -23.79 2.49 0.07
N GLU A 18 -23.37 2.00 1.23
CA GLU A 18 -23.24 2.80 2.46
C GLU A 18 -22.26 3.97 2.31
N TRP A 19 -21.32 3.87 1.33
CA TRP A 19 -20.32 4.88 1.04
C TRP A 19 -20.52 5.59 -0.32
N ASP A 20 -21.71 5.45 -0.94
CA ASP A 20 -21.99 5.99 -2.29
C ASP A 20 -21.01 5.49 -3.39
N LEU A 21 -20.55 4.24 -3.26
CA LEU A 21 -19.58 3.63 -4.17
C LEU A 21 -20.21 2.62 -5.16
N THR A 22 -21.53 2.66 -5.38
CA THR A 22 -22.25 1.76 -6.30
C THR A 22 -22.14 2.19 -7.77
N ARG A 23 -21.32 3.18 -8.07
CA ARG A 23 -21.17 3.75 -9.42
C ARG A 23 -20.47 2.77 -10.34
N LYS A 24 -20.89 2.74 -11.63
CA LYS A 24 -20.27 1.91 -12.66
C LYS A 24 -18.81 2.31 -12.94
N ASN A 25 -18.51 3.62 -12.84
CA ASN A 25 -17.16 4.16 -12.97
C ASN A 25 -16.82 4.93 -11.69
N GLY A 26 -15.64 4.69 -11.13
CA GLY A 26 -15.19 5.32 -9.89
C GLY A 26 -15.88 4.80 -8.63
N GLY A 27 -16.49 3.61 -8.68
CA GLY A 27 -17.09 2.92 -7.55
C GLY A 27 -16.15 1.91 -6.88
N LEU A 28 -16.72 1.10 -5.99
CA LEU A 28 -15.99 0.02 -5.32
C LEU A 28 -15.77 -1.17 -6.26
N THR A 29 -14.53 -1.54 -6.48
CA THR A 29 -14.16 -2.78 -7.17
C THR A 29 -13.42 -3.71 -6.20
N ILE A 30 -14.01 -4.86 -5.91
CA ILE A 30 -13.39 -5.86 -5.03
C ILE A 30 -12.70 -6.91 -5.91
N ILE A 31 -11.40 -7.06 -5.70
CA ILE A 31 -10.58 -7.99 -6.48
C ILE A 31 -10.20 -9.16 -5.57
N PRO A 32 -10.74 -10.35 -5.85
CA PRO A 32 -10.43 -11.54 -5.07
C PRO A 32 -9.00 -12.04 -5.36
N PRO A 33 -8.39 -12.81 -4.43
CA PRO A 33 -7.01 -13.28 -4.56
C PRO A 33 -6.81 -14.35 -5.65
N PHE A 34 -7.87 -14.75 -6.34
CA PHE A 34 -7.89 -15.82 -7.36
C PHE A 34 -8.47 -15.34 -8.70
N ALA A 35 -8.31 -14.06 -9.03
CA ALA A 35 -8.82 -13.51 -10.30
C ALA A 35 -8.12 -14.08 -11.54
N GLU A 36 -6.95 -14.71 -11.40
CA GLU A 36 -6.30 -15.45 -12.46
C GLU A 36 -6.65 -16.95 -12.44
N LYS A 37 -6.64 -17.57 -13.63
CA LYS A 37 -6.98 -19.00 -13.83
C LYS A 37 -6.06 -20.00 -13.10
N THR A 38 -4.97 -19.53 -12.53
CA THR A 38 -4.06 -20.33 -11.70
C THR A 38 -4.27 -19.97 -10.23
N VAL A 39 -4.75 -20.93 -9.45
CA VAL A 39 -5.08 -20.84 -8.02
C VAL A 39 -3.79 -20.68 -7.17
N LYS A 40 -2.99 -19.66 -7.43
CA LYS A 40 -1.90 -19.28 -6.52
C LYS A 40 -2.29 -17.99 -5.83
N MET A 41 -2.39 -18.03 -4.50
CA MET A 41 -2.51 -16.82 -3.70
C MET A 41 -1.29 -15.92 -3.95
N TYR A 42 -1.51 -14.60 -3.98
CA TYR A 42 -0.42 -13.64 -4.11
C TYR A 42 0.56 -13.81 -2.93
N ASN A 43 1.85 -13.88 -3.24
CA ASN A 43 2.89 -13.96 -2.22
C ASN A 43 3.22 -12.61 -1.60
N GLY A 44 2.79 -11.49 -2.22
CA GLY A 44 3.04 -10.15 -1.71
C GLY A 44 2.33 -9.08 -2.53
N ARG A 45 2.56 -7.82 -2.15
CA ARG A 45 1.90 -6.64 -2.73
C ARG A 45 2.20 -6.46 -4.21
N VAL A 46 3.43 -6.76 -4.66
CA VAL A 46 3.81 -6.62 -6.08
C VAL A 46 2.95 -7.53 -6.97
N GLN A 47 2.76 -8.79 -6.61
CA GLN A 47 1.92 -9.71 -7.38
C GLN A 47 0.45 -9.29 -7.36
N ALA A 48 -0.03 -8.84 -6.21
CA ALA A 48 -1.39 -8.33 -6.07
C ALA A 48 -1.64 -7.10 -6.96
N LEU A 49 -0.70 -6.15 -7.01
CA LEU A 49 -0.77 -4.99 -7.89
C LEU A 49 -0.62 -5.37 -9.37
N ALA A 50 0.25 -6.33 -9.68
CA ALA A 50 0.42 -6.81 -11.06
C ALA A 50 -0.88 -7.38 -11.63
N SER A 51 -1.71 -8.03 -10.81
CA SER A 51 -3.00 -8.59 -11.25
C SER A 51 -4.04 -7.53 -11.62
N ILE A 52 -3.83 -6.27 -11.24
CA ILE A 52 -4.75 -5.16 -11.54
C ILE A 52 -4.18 -4.12 -12.50
N LEU A 53 -3.07 -4.40 -13.16
CA LEU A 53 -2.43 -3.43 -14.06
C LEU A 53 -3.36 -2.95 -15.18
N GLU A 54 -4.17 -3.85 -15.77
CA GLU A 54 -5.16 -3.47 -16.77
C GLU A 54 -6.22 -2.52 -16.20
N LEU A 55 -6.72 -2.81 -14.98
CA LEU A 55 -7.65 -1.92 -14.29
C LEU A 55 -7.04 -0.54 -14.05
N LEU A 56 -5.76 -0.48 -13.66
CA LEU A 56 -5.04 0.79 -13.46
C LEU A 56 -4.84 1.55 -14.78
N ARG A 57 -4.57 0.86 -15.88
CA ARG A 57 -4.43 1.47 -17.22
C ARG A 57 -5.71 2.11 -17.72
N ASP A 58 -6.85 1.50 -17.38
CA ASP A 58 -8.17 1.98 -17.79
C ASP A 58 -8.64 3.22 -17.00
N GLN A 59 -7.95 3.58 -15.89
CA GLN A 59 -8.29 4.77 -15.12
C GLN A 59 -7.75 6.04 -15.79
N LYS A 60 -8.42 7.18 -15.51
CA LYS A 60 -8.06 8.49 -16.04
C LYS A 60 -7.35 9.38 -15.02
N GLU A 61 -7.47 9.04 -13.78
CA GLU A 61 -6.88 9.77 -12.65
C GLU A 61 -5.35 9.71 -12.74
N GLU A 62 -4.71 10.86 -12.51
CA GLU A 62 -3.25 10.98 -12.61
C GLU A 62 -2.55 10.32 -11.41
N TYR A 63 -3.14 10.41 -10.23
CA TYR A 63 -2.57 9.94 -8.98
C TYR A 63 -3.31 8.74 -8.41
N VAL A 64 -2.58 7.90 -7.70
CA VAL A 64 -3.09 6.74 -6.98
C VAL A 64 -2.72 6.86 -5.51
N VAL A 65 -3.69 6.59 -4.65
CA VAL A 65 -3.46 6.34 -3.22
C VAL A 65 -3.44 4.84 -3.00
N MET A 66 -2.36 4.33 -2.40
CA MET A 66 -2.29 2.96 -1.89
C MET A 66 -2.33 2.98 -0.38
N SER A 67 -3.11 2.10 0.23
CA SER A 67 -3.17 1.94 1.68
C SER A 67 -3.43 0.49 2.04
N ASP A 68 -2.95 0.08 3.20
CA ASP A 68 -3.37 -1.18 3.81
C ASP A 68 -4.79 -1.04 4.37
N ALA A 69 -5.54 -2.15 4.39
CA ALA A 69 -6.92 -2.17 4.86
C ALA A 69 -7.06 -2.31 6.39
N ASN A 70 -5.96 -2.53 7.11
CA ASN A 70 -5.90 -2.67 8.56
C ASN A 70 -5.59 -1.34 9.30
N ILE A 71 -5.69 -0.22 8.60
CA ILE A 71 -5.43 1.12 9.16
C ILE A 71 -6.76 1.78 9.47
N ALA A 72 -6.94 2.22 10.73
CA ALA A 72 -8.06 3.03 11.17
C ALA A 72 -7.54 4.42 11.55
N VAL A 73 -7.72 5.40 10.68
CA VAL A 73 -7.19 6.75 10.85
C VAL A 73 -8.16 7.77 10.25
N ASN A 74 -8.30 8.92 10.91
CA ASN A 74 -8.90 10.09 10.30
C ASN A 74 -7.81 10.85 9.51
N PHE A 75 -7.81 10.71 8.19
CA PHE A 75 -6.72 11.16 7.33
C PHE A 75 -7.23 12.05 6.20
N ASP A 76 -6.59 13.21 6.04
CA ASP A 76 -6.88 14.12 4.93
C ASP A 76 -6.03 13.77 3.69
N PHE A 77 -6.58 12.92 2.83
CA PHE A 77 -5.94 12.55 1.57
C PHE A 77 -5.77 13.71 0.60
N SER A 78 -6.61 14.74 0.68
CA SER A 78 -6.50 15.92 -0.17
C SER A 78 -5.28 16.77 0.21
N ALA A 79 -5.06 16.97 1.51
CA ALA A 79 -3.87 17.64 2.01
C ALA A 79 -2.58 16.88 1.67
N MET A 80 -2.60 15.54 1.77
CA MET A 80 -1.46 14.71 1.38
C MET A 80 -1.18 14.80 -0.12
N LEU A 81 -2.21 14.79 -0.96
CA LEU A 81 -2.05 14.94 -2.42
C LEU A 81 -1.46 16.32 -2.77
N GLN A 82 -1.94 17.37 -2.12
CA GLN A 82 -1.41 18.72 -2.33
C GLN A 82 0.08 18.78 -1.98
N ALA A 83 0.46 18.24 -0.82
CA ALA A 83 1.86 18.18 -0.39
C ALA A 83 2.72 17.34 -1.37
N HIS A 84 2.19 16.25 -1.91
CA HIS A 84 2.85 15.43 -2.93
C HIS A 84 3.14 16.26 -4.20
N ILE A 85 2.15 16.98 -4.70
CA ILE A 85 2.28 17.82 -5.90
C ILE A 85 3.29 18.94 -5.67
N GLU A 86 3.21 19.63 -4.54
CA GLU A 86 4.11 20.73 -4.19
C GLU A 86 5.56 20.28 -4.00
N SER A 87 5.78 19.11 -3.41
CA SER A 87 7.13 18.55 -3.19
C SER A 87 7.81 18.08 -4.47
N GLY A 88 7.04 17.77 -5.52
CA GLY A 88 7.54 17.17 -6.76
C GLY A 88 8.19 15.80 -6.55
N ALA A 89 7.87 15.11 -5.45
CA ALA A 89 8.40 13.78 -5.15
C ALA A 89 7.76 12.72 -6.05
N ASP A 90 8.49 11.66 -6.37
CA ASP A 90 7.96 10.51 -7.13
C ASP A 90 6.98 9.70 -6.29
N VAL A 91 7.28 9.53 -5.00
CA VAL A 91 6.44 8.80 -4.03
C VAL A 91 6.38 9.60 -2.72
N THR A 92 5.19 9.80 -2.19
CA THR A 92 4.98 10.37 -0.84
C THR A 92 4.42 9.29 0.07
N VAL A 93 4.98 9.17 1.28
CA VAL A 93 4.57 8.21 2.29
C VAL A 93 4.10 8.92 3.55
N ALA A 94 2.98 8.49 4.13
CA ALA A 94 2.56 8.93 5.44
C ALA A 94 3.28 8.13 6.52
N TYR A 95 3.71 8.81 7.58
CA TYR A 95 4.33 8.17 8.74
C TYR A 95 3.83 8.77 10.04
N LYS A 96 4.01 8.02 11.12
CA LYS A 96 3.77 8.46 12.50
C LYS A 96 5.06 8.31 13.30
N GLU A 97 5.39 9.32 14.08
CA GLU A 97 6.51 9.23 15.02
C GLU A 97 6.01 8.73 16.37
N GLU A 98 6.46 7.54 16.75
CA GLU A 98 6.08 6.91 18.02
C GLU A 98 7.13 5.88 18.47
N GLU A 99 7.10 5.52 19.75
CA GLU A 99 7.81 4.34 20.23
C GLU A 99 7.15 3.07 19.69
N LEU A 100 7.96 2.16 19.16
CA LEU A 100 7.45 0.89 18.67
C LEU A 100 6.85 0.09 19.83
N ALA A 101 5.57 -0.30 19.67
CA ALA A 101 4.93 -1.17 20.64
C ALA A 101 5.66 -2.51 20.73
N ASP A 102 5.68 -3.11 21.93
CA ASP A 102 6.32 -4.41 22.14
C ASP A 102 5.72 -5.52 21.27
N SER A 103 4.46 -5.38 20.88
CA SER A 103 3.80 -6.27 19.92
C SER A 103 4.45 -6.24 18.52
N LEU A 104 4.99 -5.10 18.10
CA LEU A 104 5.72 -4.98 16.83
C LEU A 104 7.14 -5.55 16.93
N LYS A 105 7.79 -5.41 18.09
CA LYS A 105 9.13 -5.95 18.32
C LYS A 105 9.18 -7.48 18.35
N ASN A 106 8.05 -8.12 18.65
CA ASN A 106 7.91 -9.57 18.76
C ASN A 106 7.15 -10.19 17.56
N LEU A 107 7.11 -9.49 16.41
CA LEU A 107 6.50 -10.05 15.21
C LEU A 107 7.22 -11.32 14.77
N ASP A 108 6.44 -12.32 14.43
CA ASP A 108 6.95 -13.58 13.88
C ASP A 108 7.37 -13.36 12.42
N ILE A 109 8.67 -13.16 12.20
CA ILE A 109 9.27 -12.95 10.87
C ILE A 109 8.90 -14.09 9.91
N MET A 110 8.64 -15.29 10.43
CA MET A 110 8.21 -16.46 9.65
C MET A 110 6.80 -16.29 9.06
N LYS A 111 5.98 -15.37 9.60
CA LYS A 111 4.64 -15.05 9.07
C LYS A 111 4.64 -13.91 8.07
N GLU A 112 5.80 -13.39 7.68
CA GLU A 112 5.94 -12.26 6.76
C GLU A 112 5.23 -10.98 7.25
N ASP A 113 5.12 -10.82 8.56
CA ASP A 113 4.59 -9.61 9.19
C ASP A 113 5.72 -8.58 9.28
N PHE A 114 5.73 -7.60 8.36
CA PHE A 114 6.73 -6.55 8.32
C PHE A 114 6.14 -5.22 8.73
N PHE A 115 6.94 -4.46 9.52
CA PHE A 115 6.75 -3.03 9.66
C PHE A 115 7.97 -2.29 9.09
N TYR A 116 7.76 -1.05 8.70
CA TYR A 116 8.78 -0.24 8.03
C TYR A 116 8.98 1.05 8.79
N THR A 117 10.24 1.40 9.08
CA THR A 117 10.59 2.68 9.66
C THR A 117 11.44 3.49 8.68
N LEU A 118 11.34 4.81 8.80
CA LEU A 118 11.90 5.75 7.83
C LEU A 118 13.03 6.55 8.45
N ALA A 119 14.19 6.59 7.80
CA ALA A 119 15.21 7.60 8.06
C ALA A 119 15.00 8.77 7.10
N LEU A 120 14.84 9.96 7.64
CA LEU A 120 14.61 11.18 6.85
C LEU A 120 15.84 12.09 6.86
N GLU A 121 16.00 12.83 5.76
CA GLU A 121 16.83 14.02 5.69
C GLU A 121 15.95 15.19 5.25
N GLY A 122 15.62 16.08 6.21
CA GLY A 122 14.51 17.01 6.03
C GLY A 122 13.21 16.23 5.82
N ASP A 123 12.50 16.54 4.74
CA ASP A 123 11.23 15.87 4.38
C ASP A 123 11.43 14.70 3.40
N ARG A 124 12.68 14.34 3.09
CA ARG A 124 12.97 13.25 2.16
C ARG A 124 13.35 11.96 2.88
N VAL A 125 12.73 10.86 2.44
CA VAL A 125 13.12 9.52 2.90
C VAL A 125 14.49 9.18 2.28
N LYS A 126 15.46 8.91 3.15
CA LYS A 126 16.81 8.46 2.76
C LYS A 126 16.94 6.95 2.78
N LYS A 127 16.23 6.32 3.71
CA LYS A 127 16.31 4.87 3.89
C LYS A 127 15.03 4.35 4.54
N ILE A 128 14.66 3.16 4.16
CA ILE A 128 13.59 2.37 4.77
C ILE A 128 14.24 1.18 5.48
N TYR A 129 13.91 1.00 6.74
CA TYR A 129 14.34 -0.16 7.52
C TYR A 129 13.16 -1.12 7.67
N VAL A 130 13.43 -2.40 7.54
CA VAL A 130 12.47 -3.48 7.74
C VAL A 130 12.68 -4.03 9.13
N ASN A 131 11.63 -4.05 9.95
CA ASN A 131 11.66 -4.59 11.33
C ASN A 131 12.83 -4.04 12.16
N SER A 132 12.94 -2.70 12.23
CA SER A 132 14.01 -2.03 12.98
C SER A 132 14.00 -2.45 14.44
N GLU A 133 15.17 -2.76 14.98
CA GLU A 133 15.39 -3.09 16.40
C GLU A 133 15.82 -1.86 17.23
N GLU A 134 15.84 -0.68 16.63
CA GLU A 134 16.24 0.54 17.31
C GLU A 134 15.28 0.88 18.46
N SER A 135 15.83 1.44 19.54
CA SER A 135 15.04 1.88 20.70
C SER A 135 14.67 3.34 20.59
N GLY A 136 13.55 3.73 21.21
CA GLY A 136 13.05 5.09 21.24
C GLY A 136 12.06 5.40 20.08
N PRO A 137 11.63 6.66 19.96
CA PRO A 137 10.69 7.08 18.94
C PRO A 137 11.25 6.87 17.53
N GLN A 138 10.47 6.23 16.68
CA GLN A 138 10.81 5.99 15.29
C GLN A 138 9.71 6.50 14.37
N LYS A 139 10.05 6.81 13.13
CA LYS A 139 9.10 7.20 12.10
C LYS A 139 8.52 5.96 11.43
N LEU A 140 7.45 5.46 12.00
CA LEU A 140 6.75 4.26 11.52
C LEU A 140 5.93 4.59 10.27
N SER A 141 6.20 3.90 9.17
CA SER A 141 5.38 4.00 7.95
C SER A 141 3.95 3.55 8.23
N MET A 142 2.99 4.35 7.79
CA MET A 142 1.58 3.98 7.84
C MET A 142 1.16 3.14 6.62
N ASN A 143 2.10 2.79 5.73
CA ASN A 143 1.82 2.10 4.47
C ASN A 143 0.75 2.80 3.61
N ILE A 144 0.65 4.12 3.75
CA ILE A 144 -0.16 5.00 2.91
C ILE A 144 0.78 5.74 1.97
N TYR A 145 0.59 5.56 0.67
CA TYR A 145 1.45 6.12 -0.37
C TYR A 145 0.63 6.88 -1.39
N ILE A 146 1.18 8.00 -1.90
CA ILE A 146 0.68 8.70 -3.09
C ILE A 146 1.79 8.72 -4.13
N LEU A 147 1.45 8.40 -5.38
CA LEU A 147 2.34 8.46 -6.53
C LEU A 147 1.53 8.60 -7.82
N LYS A 148 2.20 8.95 -8.90
CA LYS A 148 1.57 8.96 -10.22
C LYS A 148 1.17 7.54 -10.64
N ARG A 149 -0.02 7.40 -11.22
CA ARG A 149 -0.56 6.12 -11.71
C ARG A 149 0.38 5.46 -12.72
N GLU A 150 0.93 6.23 -13.66
CA GLU A 150 1.87 5.70 -14.66
C GLU A 150 3.15 5.18 -14.02
N LEU A 151 3.71 5.91 -13.05
CA LEU A 151 4.87 5.46 -12.30
C LEU A 151 4.59 4.15 -11.55
N LEU A 152 3.41 4.03 -10.91
CA LEU A 152 3.03 2.78 -10.24
C LEU A 152 2.97 1.61 -11.22
N ILE A 153 2.38 1.80 -12.40
CA ILE A 153 2.30 0.78 -13.44
C ILE A 153 3.69 0.31 -13.86
N ASP A 154 4.61 1.23 -14.12
CA ASP A 154 5.98 0.93 -14.53
C ASP A 154 6.79 0.22 -13.44
N LEU A 155 6.68 0.70 -12.20
CA LEU A 155 7.34 0.09 -11.03
C LEU A 155 6.85 -1.35 -10.82
N VAL A 156 5.53 -1.54 -10.81
CA VAL A 156 4.93 -2.87 -10.57
C VAL A 156 5.26 -3.83 -11.71
N HIS A 157 5.17 -3.39 -12.97
CA HIS A 157 5.52 -4.22 -14.11
C HIS A 157 6.99 -4.66 -14.05
N THR A 158 7.91 -3.72 -13.81
CA THR A 158 9.35 -4.00 -13.70
C THR A 158 9.64 -4.94 -12.53
N ALA A 159 9.05 -4.68 -11.37
CA ALA A 159 9.23 -5.50 -10.17
C ALA A 159 8.70 -6.92 -10.36
N PHE A 160 7.53 -7.06 -10.99
CA PHE A 160 6.93 -8.36 -11.28
C PHE A 160 7.81 -9.21 -12.20
N VAL A 161 8.35 -8.62 -13.27
CA VAL A 161 9.26 -9.29 -14.20
C VAL A 161 10.55 -9.72 -13.51
N ARG A 162 11.04 -8.95 -12.54
CA ARG A 162 12.23 -9.28 -11.74
C ARG A 162 11.96 -10.29 -10.61
N GLY A 163 10.73 -10.71 -10.39
CA GLY A 163 10.34 -11.62 -9.32
C GLY A 163 10.32 -10.98 -7.92
N TYR A 164 10.23 -9.65 -7.83
CA TYR A 164 10.10 -8.93 -6.58
C TYR A 164 8.73 -9.22 -5.95
N VAL A 165 8.68 -9.22 -4.62
CA VAL A 165 7.49 -9.64 -3.86
C VAL A 165 6.93 -8.48 -3.04
N TYR A 166 7.80 -7.75 -2.34
CA TYR A 166 7.40 -6.70 -1.39
C TYR A 166 7.66 -5.32 -1.99
N PHE A 167 6.63 -4.50 -2.03
CA PHE A 167 6.70 -3.16 -2.62
C PHE A 167 7.68 -2.27 -1.84
N GLU A 168 7.58 -2.27 -0.53
CA GLU A 168 8.39 -1.43 0.35
C GLU A 168 9.85 -1.84 0.36
N ARG A 169 10.13 -3.14 0.49
CA ARG A 169 11.47 -3.68 0.62
C ARG A 169 12.22 -3.74 -0.71
N ASP A 170 11.51 -4.13 -1.77
CA ASP A 170 12.16 -4.50 -3.04
C ASP A 170 12.12 -3.35 -4.07
N ILE A 171 11.25 -2.34 -3.87
CA ILE A 171 11.09 -1.20 -4.77
C ILE A 171 11.49 0.13 -4.11
N LEU A 172 11.04 0.37 -2.86
CA LEU A 172 11.23 1.67 -2.21
C LEU A 172 12.51 1.76 -1.36
N ALA A 173 13.04 0.63 -0.85
CA ALA A 173 14.22 0.57 0.01
C ALA A 173 15.54 0.72 -0.74
#